data_3f604fc6a51e19f5ffde930c18ca99e4
#
_entry.id   3f604fc6a51e19f5ffde930c18ca99e4
#
_cell.length_a   1.000
_cell.length_b   1.000
_cell.length_c   1.000
_cell.angle_alpha   90.00
_cell.angle_beta   90.00
_cell.angle_gamma   90.00
#
_symmetry.space_group_name_H-M   'P 1'
#
loop_
_entity.id
_entity.type
_entity.pdbx_description
1 polymer ?
#
loop_
_entity_poly.entity_id
_entity_poly.type
_entity_poly.pdbx_seq_one_letter_code
_entity_poly.pdbx_strand_id
1 'polypeptide(L)'
;MVFSNLELSDIDIRASQPEKIITKLKPHQLTSLYKASMMENTGEISYKIKNFHNYSQLFFDNFNIINPEDEETDITIKTNIGILGDKVGYGKTLLALSLIASNKIDNIHINPMYFKNFSSHVNYNYLNISVSNNLIQKNPNIINTTLVIVPRGPVYVQWEKTILEKTNLKMISITNMNFIKSNLPKFDGSNHKEIKEYFESFDLVLIKNTTLKIFIDFYSGYHIIKNWKRIMIDEAHDIINKIPSYLNYYYLWLITGTYNDIFTKTCYSHYILGIKELMNKNSIASIIVKNTNEFIKNSFDIPEPIEKYYLCKLPTNYHIAKMFLNSSVLEKINANDFAGAIRELGGKNETEDNIIELVSKDLKRILFNLEMEKSYINSQDIDEEEKELKINNINVKIEVQNNKIKELTDRISSFKENSCAICMDVLQNPVLLECTHMFCGGCIFKWYNKNNNRNCPNCRMIIKDFNNLTAIVEKKENNGINEKEEILSKEDTLLKIINKNPNGKFLVFTKIDNGFETFKKKLNDANINFEFLKGTTSHMLNVLDRFKNGLTKIILLNTQYAGSGIEINCATDVIIFHSMGLDKQQAIGRAQRVGRTSKLNIHNLCYEDEME
;
A
#
# COMPACT_ATOMS: atom_id res chain seq x y z
N MET A 1 17.92 21.47 -19.31
CA MET A 1 18.90 20.46 -18.86
C MET A 1 18.28 19.10 -19.08
N VAL A 2 19.07 18.14 -19.51
CA VAL A 2 18.61 16.82 -19.92
C VAL A 2 19.04 15.80 -18.86
N PHE A 3 18.11 14.99 -18.37
CA PHE A 3 18.41 13.89 -17.44
C PHE A 3 18.64 12.60 -18.23
N SER A 4 19.64 11.82 -17.83
CA SER A 4 20.00 10.57 -18.51
C SER A 4 19.09 9.39 -18.11
N ASN A 5 18.38 9.50 -16.99
CA ASN A 5 17.50 8.45 -16.46
C ASN A 5 16.25 9.06 -15.83
N LEU A 6 15.17 8.25 -15.77
CA LEU A 6 13.92 8.64 -15.09
C LEU A 6 14.10 8.73 -13.57
N GLU A 7 14.83 7.80 -12.96
CA GLU A 7 15.19 7.83 -11.54
C GLU A 7 16.53 8.53 -11.33
N LEU A 8 16.62 9.35 -10.28
CA LEU A 8 17.81 10.11 -9.92
C LEU A 8 18.86 9.24 -9.23
N SER A 9 20.11 9.57 -9.46
CA SER A 9 21.26 8.84 -8.96
C SER A 9 22.35 9.79 -8.43
N ASP A 10 23.46 9.26 -7.95
CA ASP A 10 24.56 10.06 -7.37
C ASP A 10 25.27 10.95 -8.39
N ILE A 11 25.18 10.62 -9.67
CA ILE A 11 25.79 11.40 -10.76
C ILE A 11 24.97 12.63 -11.17
N ASP A 12 23.71 12.72 -10.75
CA ASP A 12 22.85 13.84 -11.09
C ASP A 12 23.16 15.09 -10.27
N ILE A 13 22.87 16.26 -10.84
CA ILE A 13 23.17 17.56 -10.25
C ILE A 13 22.40 17.77 -8.96
N ARG A 14 23.07 18.37 -7.98
CA ARG A 14 22.53 18.72 -6.67
C ARG A 14 22.26 20.21 -6.56
N ALA A 15 21.13 20.56 -5.93
CA ALA A 15 20.87 21.92 -5.51
C ALA A 15 21.75 22.32 -4.33
N SER A 16 21.91 23.62 -4.11
CA SER A 16 22.47 24.15 -2.87
C SER A 16 21.48 24.00 -1.70
N GLN A 17 22.00 23.94 -0.48
CA GLN A 17 21.20 23.93 0.75
C GLN A 17 20.41 25.24 0.87
N PRO A 18 19.07 25.24 0.97
CA PRO A 18 18.30 26.47 1.17
C PRO A 18 18.55 27.05 2.57
N GLU A 19 18.75 28.37 2.68
CA GLU A 19 19.06 29.04 3.94
C GLU A 19 18.01 28.88 5.04
N LYS A 20 16.72 28.83 4.66
CA LYS A 20 15.62 28.64 5.61
C LYS A 20 15.49 27.21 6.13
N ILE A 21 16.30 26.26 5.65
CA ILE A 21 16.31 24.86 6.12
C ILE A 21 17.48 24.66 7.07
N ILE A 22 17.16 24.46 8.35
CA ILE A 22 18.16 24.29 9.42
C ILE A 22 18.82 22.92 9.35
N THR A 23 18.03 21.87 9.08
CA THR A 23 18.53 20.51 8.99
C THR A 23 19.33 20.29 7.71
N LYS A 24 20.56 19.75 7.81
CA LYS A 24 21.36 19.41 6.64
C LYS A 24 20.66 18.40 5.76
N LEU A 25 20.41 18.77 4.51
CA LEU A 25 19.81 17.89 3.52
C LEU A 25 20.81 16.80 3.09
N LYS A 26 20.27 15.63 2.81
CA LYS A 26 21.05 14.49 2.30
C LYS A 26 21.28 14.62 0.79
N PRO A 27 22.32 13.95 0.23
CA PRO A 27 22.63 14.03 -1.20
C PRO A 27 21.43 13.79 -2.12
N HIS A 28 20.66 12.71 -1.91
CA HIS A 28 19.48 12.41 -2.71
C HIS A 28 18.39 13.50 -2.61
N GLN A 29 18.22 14.15 -1.44
CA GLN A 29 17.28 15.27 -1.28
C GLN A 29 17.73 16.50 -2.06
N LEU A 30 19.02 16.80 -2.09
CA LEU A 30 19.56 17.91 -2.88
C LEU A 30 19.40 17.65 -4.38
N THR A 31 19.59 16.42 -4.85
CA THR A 31 19.36 16.03 -6.24
C THR A 31 17.86 16.13 -6.61
N SER A 32 16.99 15.62 -5.73
CA SER A 32 15.53 15.75 -5.91
C SER A 32 15.09 17.22 -5.90
N LEU A 33 15.66 18.04 -5.03
CA LEU A 33 15.37 19.47 -4.95
C LEU A 33 15.76 20.18 -6.25
N TYR A 34 16.90 19.82 -6.83
CA TYR A 34 17.35 20.38 -8.11
C TYR A 34 16.34 20.06 -9.22
N LYS A 35 15.98 18.77 -9.38
CA LYS A 35 15.00 18.34 -10.38
C LYS A 35 13.64 19.01 -10.19
N ALA A 36 13.13 19.04 -8.95
CA ALA A 36 11.84 19.66 -8.64
C ALA A 36 11.85 21.18 -8.92
N SER A 37 12.92 21.87 -8.56
CA SER A 37 13.09 23.31 -8.84
C SER A 37 13.15 23.59 -10.34
N MET A 38 13.83 22.76 -11.10
CA MET A 38 13.87 22.86 -12.56
C MET A 38 12.49 22.70 -13.17
N MET A 39 11.73 21.67 -12.74
CA MET A 39 10.35 21.44 -13.21
C MET A 39 9.44 22.65 -12.95
N GLU A 40 9.55 23.26 -11.77
CA GLU A 40 8.76 24.47 -11.45
C GLU A 40 9.17 25.69 -12.26
N ASN A 41 10.47 25.93 -12.44
CA ASN A 41 10.98 27.14 -13.05
C ASN A 41 10.80 27.15 -14.57
N THR A 42 10.92 25.99 -15.21
CA THR A 42 10.83 25.86 -16.66
C THR A 42 9.45 25.43 -17.14
N GLY A 43 8.66 24.80 -16.27
CA GLY A 43 7.42 24.13 -16.66
C GLY A 43 7.66 22.92 -17.58
N GLU A 44 8.91 22.47 -17.70
CA GLU A 44 9.29 21.36 -18.57
C GLU A 44 10.44 20.54 -17.98
N ILE A 45 10.52 19.29 -18.40
CA ILE A 45 11.61 18.38 -18.06
C ILE A 45 12.04 17.61 -19.30
N SER A 46 13.34 17.50 -19.53
CA SER A 46 13.90 16.79 -20.68
C SER A 46 14.72 15.60 -20.24
N TYR A 47 14.59 14.51 -20.96
CA TYR A 47 15.33 13.27 -20.77
C TYR A 47 16.05 12.89 -22.06
N LYS A 48 17.24 12.31 -21.89
CA LYS A 48 18.01 11.70 -22.97
C LYS A 48 18.07 10.19 -22.71
N ILE A 49 17.32 9.42 -23.46
CA ILE A 49 17.13 8.00 -23.21
C ILE A 49 17.76 7.20 -24.35
N LYS A 50 18.69 6.30 -23.99
CA LYS A 50 19.23 5.29 -24.91
C LYS A 50 18.23 4.16 -25.08
N ASN A 51 18.17 3.57 -26.27
CA ASN A 51 17.27 2.45 -26.57
C ASN A 51 15.79 2.76 -26.24
N PHE A 52 15.30 3.89 -26.74
CA PHE A 52 13.93 4.35 -26.52
C PHE A 52 12.88 3.29 -26.86
N HIS A 53 13.17 2.36 -27.76
CA HIS A 53 12.27 1.25 -28.11
C HIS A 53 11.86 0.43 -26.86
N ASN A 54 12.78 0.20 -25.92
CA ASN A 54 12.49 -0.48 -24.66
C ASN A 54 11.65 0.38 -23.70
N TYR A 55 11.62 1.69 -23.91
CA TYR A 55 10.87 2.66 -23.09
C TYR A 55 9.60 3.17 -23.81
N SER A 56 9.41 2.89 -25.11
CA SER A 56 8.24 3.36 -25.85
C SER A 56 6.92 2.87 -25.24
N GLN A 57 6.89 1.63 -24.73
CA GLN A 57 5.77 1.09 -23.96
C GLN A 57 5.53 1.80 -22.61
N LEU A 58 6.56 2.48 -22.07
CA LEU A 58 6.43 3.29 -20.85
C LEU A 58 5.63 4.58 -21.09
N PHE A 59 5.61 5.07 -22.33
CA PHE A 59 4.96 6.32 -22.69
C PHE A 59 3.65 6.12 -23.45
N PHE A 60 3.53 5.02 -24.23
CA PHE A 60 2.35 4.77 -25.08
C PHE A 60 2.06 3.28 -25.22
N ASP A 61 0.81 2.87 -25.09
CA ASP A 61 0.40 1.47 -25.20
C ASP A 61 0.47 0.94 -26.67
N ASN A 62 0.49 1.82 -27.69
CA ASN A 62 0.37 1.46 -29.11
C ASN A 62 1.37 2.16 -30.03
N PHE A 63 2.52 2.59 -29.55
CA PHE A 63 3.49 3.27 -30.40
C PHE A 63 4.56 2.30 -30.90
N ASN A 64 4.47 1.90 -32.15
CA ASN A 64 5.56 1.21 -32.85
C ASN A 64 6.52 2.25 -33.41
N ILE A 65 7.48 2.70 -32.61
CA ILE A 65 8.59 3.51 -33.10
C ILE A 65 9.69 2.54 -33.52
N ILE A 66 9.92 2.46 -34.82
CA ILE A 66 11.05 1.73 -35.40
C ILE A 66 12.26 2.69 -35.33
N ASN A 67 13.03 2.63 -34.27
CA ASN A 67 14.34 3.29 -34.23
C ASN A 67 15.46 2.25 -34.25
N PRO A 68 16.57 2.50 -34.94
CA PRO A 68 17.75 1.62 -34.91
C PRO A 68 18.29 1.47 -33.50
N GLU A 69 18.79 0.29 -33.20
CA GLU A 69 19.34 -0.13 -31.91
C GLU A 69 20.51 0.73 -31.52
N ASP A 70 20.61 1.78 -30.98
CA ASP A 70 21.72 2.57 -30.42
C ASP A 70 21.57 4.11 -30.48
N GLU A 71 20.46 4.66 -30.99
CA GLU A 71 20.26 6.10 -31.01
C GLU A 71 19.66 6.64 -29.68
N GLU A 72 20.21 7.77 -29.22
CA GLU A 72 19.66 8.52 -28.09
C GLU A 72 18.44 9.34 -28.56
N THR A 73 17.34 9.24 -27.82
CA THR A 73 16.11 10.01 -28.06
C THR A 73 15.93 11.09 -27.01
N ASP A 74 15.73 12.33 -27.46
CA ASP A 74 15.41 13.45 -26.56
C ASP A 74 13.90 13.52 -26.34
N ILE A 75 13.49 13.44 -25.06
CA ILE A 75 12.09 13.54 -24.66
C ILE A 75 11.91 14.80 -23.83
N THR A 76 10.99 15.66 -24.24
CA THR A 76 10.61 16.86 -23.48
C THR A 76 9.17 16.79 -23.06
N ILE A 77 8.94 16.95 -21.75
CA ILE A 77 7.62 16.91 -21.13
C ILE A 77 7.33 18.28 -20.53
N LYS A 78 6.27 18.93 -20.99
CA LYS A 78 5.77 20.18 -20.42
C LYS A 78 4.70 19.84 -19.39
N THR A 79 4.88 20.32 -18.14
CA THR A 79 4.00 19.97 -17.03
C THR A 79 3.96 21.07 -15.98
N ASN A 80 2.79 21.25 -15.37
CA ASN A 80 2.60 22.02 -14.14
C ASN A 80 2.22 21.11 -12.95
N ILE A 81 2.47 19.80 -13.08
CA ILE A 81 2.22 18.80 -12.06
C ILE A 81 3.48 17.97 -11.88
N GLY A 82 3.90 17.77 -10.64
CA GLY A 82 5.00 16.88 -10.28
C GLY A 82 4.60 15.94 -9.15
N ILE A 83 5.32 14.84 -9.03
CA ILE A 83 5.11 13.84 -7.96
C ILE A 83 6.42 13.67 -7.20
N LEU A 84 6.41 13.90 -5.88
CA LEU A 84 7.52 13.52 -5.00
C LEU A 84 7.30 12.06 -4.56
N GLY A 85 8.00 11.14 -5.24
CA GLY A 85 7.70 9.71 -5.26
C GLY A 85 8.68 8.80 -4.49
N ASP A 86 9.61 9.34 -3.71
CA ASP A 86 10.50 8.52 -2.87
C ASP A 86 9.70 7.69 -1.85
N LYS A 87 10.22 6.53 -1.47
CA LYS A 87 9.60 5.64 -0.49
C LYS A 87 9.32 6.35 0.84
N VAL A 88 8.42 5.76 1.63
CA VAL A 88 8.11 6.24 2.99
C VAL A 88 9.37 6.23 3.87
N GLY A 89 9.55 7.27 4.68
CA GLY A 89 10.71 7.36 5.60
C GLY A 89 11.93 8.10 5.07
N TYR A 90 11.98 8.44 3.79
CA TYR A 90 13.17 9.06 3.16
C TYR A 90 13.12 10.59 3.06
N GLY A 91 12.29 11.23 3.88
CA GLY A 91 12.34 12.68 4.10
C GLY A 91 11.63 13.54 3.06
N LYS A 92 10.57 13.03 2.39
CA LYS A 92 9.75 13.79 1.43
C LYS A 92 9.21 15.11 1.98
N THR A 93 8.75 15.13 3.25
CA THR A 93 8.28 16.34 3.92
C THR A 93 9.36 17.42 3.97
N LEU A 94 10.59 17.06 4.33
CA LEU A 94 11.71 18.00 4.37
C LEU A 94 12.10 18.47 2.96
N LEU A 95 12.03 17.60 1.97
CA LEU A 95 12.22 17.95 0.56
C LEU A 95 11.17 18.95 0.08
N ALA A 96 9.89 18.74 0.39
CA ALA A 96 8.82 19.67 0.05
C ALA A 96 9.01 21.05 0.70
N LEU A 97 9.39 21.07 1.99
CA LEU A 97 9.73 22.31 2.69
C LEU A 97 10.98 22.99 2.09
N SER A 98 11.94 22.21 1.63
CA SER A 98 13.13 22.73 0.95
C SER A 98 12.79 23.38 -0.39
N LEU A 99 11.85 22.81 -1.12
CA LEU A 99 11.34 23.39 -2.36
C LEU A 99 10.58 24.72 -2.11
N ILE A 100 9.82 24.80 -1.01
CA ILE A 100 9.19 26.06 -0.59
C ILE A 100 10.25 27.12 -0.24
N ALA A 101 11.31 26.69 0.45
CA ALA A 101 12.38 27.59 0.89
C ALA A 101 13.27 28.12 -0.25
N SER A 102 13.51 27.29 -1.28
CA SER A 102 14.41 27.63 -2.38
C SER A 102 13.77 28.38 -3.53
N ASN A 103 12.46 28.17 -3.76
CA ASN A 103 11.81 28.61 -4.99
C ASN A 103 10.70 29.63 -4.73
N LYS A 104 11.06 30.92 -4.87
CA LYS A 104 10.07 31.96 -5.15
C LYS A 104 9.80 31.87 -6.65
N ILE A 105 8.69 31.23 -7.01
CA ILE A 105 8.25 31.12 -8.40
C ILE A 105 7.90 32.55 -8.90
N ASP A 106 8.86 33.33 -9.32
CA ASP A 106 8.62 34.75 -9.64
C ASP A 106 8.07 34.97 -11.05
N ASN A 107 8.37 34.08 -11.99
CA ASN A 107 7.95 34.23 -13.39
C ASN A 107 7.75 32.87 -14.06
N ILE A 108 6.59 32.25 -13.85
CA ILE A 108 6.26 31.07 -14.64
C ILE A 108 5.60 31.52 -15.95
N HIS A 109 6.33 31.44 -17.04
CA HIS A 109 5.79 31.48 -18.39
C HIS A 109 5.26 30.09 -18.79
N ILE A 110 4.29 29.56 -18.07
CA ILE A 110 3.57 28.40 -18.54
C ILE A 110 2.56 28.93 -19.55
N ASN A 111 2.80 28.68 -20.84
CA ASN A 111 1.74 28.82 -21.83
C ASN A 111 0.63 27.87 -21.45
N PRO A 112 -0.61 28.36 -21.22
CA PRO A 112 -1.73 27.49 -20.92
C PRO A 112 -1.91 26.52 -22.08
N MET A 113 -1.66 25.25 -21.86
CA MET A 113 -1.91 24.22 -22.85
C MET A 113 -3.21 23.50 -22.53
N TYR A 114 -4.11 23.51 -23.51
CA TYR A 114 -5.33 22.74 -23.43
C TYR A 114 -5.01 21.25 -23.60
N PHE A 115 -5.55 20.41 -22.75
CA PHE A 115 -5.46 18.95 -22.82
C PHE A 115 -5.91 18.31 -24.14
N LYS A 116 -6.66 19.02 -24.96
CA LYS A 116 -7.23 18.49 -26.19
C LYS A 116 -6.28 18.43 -27.39
N ASN A 117 -5.12 19.02 -27.31
CA ASN A 117 -4.17 19.01 -28.43
C ASN A 117 -2.93 18.20 -28.07
N PHE A 118 -3.06 16.91 -28.19
CA PHE A 118 -1.93 16.00 -28.25
C PHE A 118 -1.23 16.22 -29.60
N SER A 119 -0.24 17.07 -29.66
CA SER A 119 0.67 17.12 -30.81
C SER A 119 1.93 16.34 -30.46
N SER A 120 1.92 15.04 -30.71
CA SER A 120 3.16 14.27 -30.78
C SER A 120 3.81 14.56 -32.13
N HIS A 121 4.76 15.45 -32.18
CA HIS A 121 5.69 15.51 -33.30
C HIS A 121 6.78 14.49 -33.03
N VAL A 122 6.65 13.32 -33.60
CA VAL A 122 7.71 12.31 -33.59
C VAL A 122 8.58 12.56 -34.82
N ASN A 123 9.68 13.27 -34.63
CA ASN A 123 10.85 13.09 -35.50
C ASN A 123 11.68 11.99 -34.84
N TYR A 124 12.44 11.24 -35.66
CA TYR A 124 13.16 10.04 -35.22
C TYR A 124 13.99 10.16 -33.94
N ASN A 125 14.28 11.37 -33.46
CA ASN A 125 15.16 11.63 -32.32
C ASN A 125 14.60 12.53 -31.22
N TYR A 126 13.33 12.96 -31.26
CA TYR A 126 12.73 13.71 -30.15
C TYR A 126 11.22 13.48 -30.00
N LEU A 127 10.74 13.51 -28.78
CA LEU A 127 9.35 13.38 -28.40
C LEU A 127 8.95 14.51 -27.45
N ASN A 128 7.93 15.28 -27.82
CA ASN A 128 7.37 16.33 -26.98
C ASN A 128 6.00 15.92 -26.44
N ILE A 129 5.85 15.89 -25.12
CA ILE A 129 4.62 15.55 -24.44
C ILE A 129 4.21 16.74 -23.56
N SER A 130 2.92 17.06 -23.57
CA SER A 130 2.38 18.09 -22.69
C SER A 130 1.37 17.49 -21.72
N VAL A 131 1.66 17.65 -20.42
CA VAL A 131 0.83 17.17 -19.32
C VAL A 131 0.54 18.34 -18.39
N SER A 132 -0.58 19.00 -18.56
CA SER A 132 -1.00 20.10 -17.70
C SER A 132 -2.48 19.98 -17.37
N ASN A 133 -2.85 20.37 -16.18
CA ASN A 133 -4.25 20.43 -15.76
C ASN A 133 -4.54 21.82 -15.21
N ASN A 134 -5.65 22.40 -15.63
CA ASN A 134 -6.12 23.74 -15.33
C ASN A 134 -5.42 24.92 -16.00
N LEU A 135 -6.24 25.68 -16.69
CA LEU A 135 -5.94 26.98 -17.26
C LEU A 135 -5.93 28.04 -16.17
N ILE A 136 -4.76 28.35 -15.67
CA ILE A 136 -4.62 29.67 -15.07
C ILE A 136 -4.11 30.60 -16.18
N GLN A 137 -5.03 31.33 -16.82
CA GLN A 137 -4.66 32.54 -17.55
C GLN A 137 -3.80 33.39 -16.62
N LYS A 138 -2.87 34.21 -17.17
CA LYS A 138 -2.11 35.21 -16.41
C LYS A 138 -3.09 36.03 -15.55
N ASN A 139 -3.40 35.51 -14.35
CA ASN A 139 -4.32 36.18 -13.44
C ASN A 139 -3.47 36.92 -12.40
N PRO A 140 -3.47 38.26 -12.41
CA PRO A 140 -2.73 39.05 -11.41
C PRO A 140 -3.20 38.78 -9.97
N ASN A 141 -4.31 38.07 -9.82
CA ASN A 141 -4.98 37.83 -8.55
C ASN A 141 -4.69 36.47 -7.91
N ILE A 142 -3.49 35.92 -8.10
CA ILE A 142 -3.06 34.68 -7.44
C ILE A 142 -2.39 34.99 -6.10
N ILE A 143 -2.66 34.15 -5.08
CA ILE A 143 -1.97 34.21 -3.80
C ILE A 143 -0.57 33.63 -3.97
N ASN A 144 0.46 34.46 -3.80
CA ASN A 144 1.86 34.10 -4.01
C ASN A 144 2.45 33.38 -2.78
N THR A 145 1.82 32.30 -2.33
CA THR A 145 2.32 31.42 -1.28
C THR A 145 1.96 29.97 -1.58
N THR A 146 2.43 29.04 -0.78
CA THR A 146 2.18 27.61 -0.95
C THR A 146 1.05 27.15 -0.05
N LEU A 147 0.01 26.51 -0.61
CA LEU A 147 -1.01 25.80 0.15
C LEU A 147 -0.59 24.34 0.32
N VAL A 148 -0.35 23.91 1.54
CA VAL A 148 0.01 22.54 1.89
C VAL A 148 -1.19 21.84 2.52
N ILE A 149 -1.72 20.84 1.84
CA ILE A 149 -2.88 20.07 2.25
C ILE A 149 -2.43 18.70 2.72
N VAL A 150 -2.74 18.35 3.97
CA VAL A 150 -2.30 17.11 4.59
C VAL A 150 -3.47 16.33 5.20
N PRO A 151 -3.35 15.00 5.38
CA PRO A 151 -4.34 14.23 6.12
C PRO A 151 -4.52 14.75 7.55
N ARG A 152 -5.71 14.58 8.10
CA ARG A 152 -5.95 14.84 9.52
C ARG A 152 -5.15 13.86 10.40
N GLY A 153 -4.86 14.25 11.63
CA GLY A 153 -4.26 13.38 12.64
C GLY A 153 -2.74 13.54 12.77
N PRO A 154 -1.99 12.47 12.99
CA PRO A 154 -0.54 12.53 13.28
C PRO A 154 0.30 13.19 12.17
N VAL A 155 -0.10 13.02 10.90
CA VAL A 155 0.60 13.65 9.77
C VAL A 155 0.63 15.16 9.89
N TYR A 156 -0.51 15.76 10.24
CA TYR A 156 -0.60 17.20 10.41
C TYR A 156 0.34 17.69 11.52
N VAL A 157 0.33 17.02 12.67
CA VAL A 157 1.22 17.34 13.80
C VAL A 157 2.69 17.17 13.43
N GLN A 158 2.99 16.13 12.66
CA GLN A 158 4.35 15.89 12.16
C GLN A 158 4.83 17.03 11.23
N TRP A 159 3.97 17.52 10.34
CA TRP A 159 4.28 18.66 9.49
C TRP A 159 4.56 19.92 10.32
N GLU A 160 3.66 20.26 11.26
CA GLU A 160 3.87 21.39 12.17
C GLU A 160 5.20 21.29 12.91
N LYS A 161 5.46 20.14 13.52
CA LYS A 161 6.70 19.88 14.25
C LYS A 161 7.94 19.99 13.34
N THR A 162 7.87 19.42 12.13
CA THR A 162 8.99 19.48 11.18
C THR A 162 9.27 20.91 10.74
N ILE A 163 8.25 21.72 10.49
CA ILE A 163 8.41 23.13 10.12
C ILE A 163 9.08 23.91 11.26
N LEU A 164 8.56 23.76 12.49
CA LEU A 164 9.05 24.48 13.66
C LEU A 164 10.48 24.08 14.07
N GLU A 165 10.82 22.80 14.01
CA GLU A 165 12.10 22.29 14.49
C GLU A 165 13.21 22.32 13.43
N LYS A 166 12.86 22.23 12.13
CA LYS A 166 13.85 22.02 11.06
C LYS A 166 13.94 23.14 10.04
N THR A 167 13.11 24.19 10.19
CA THR A 167 13.07 25.31 9.24
C THR A 167 12.85 26.66 9.91
N ASN A 168 13.22 27.72 9.20
CA ASN A 168 12.89 29.12 9.52
C ASN A 168 11.75 29.65 8.62
N LEU A 169 10.88 28.76 8.12
CA LEU A 169 9.74 29.15 7.28
C LEU A 169 8.62 29.75 8.14
N LYS A 170 8.04 30.84 7.66
CA LYS A 170 6.86 31.45 8.27
C LYS A 170 5.63 30.67 7.84
N MET A 171 4.96 30.03 8.80
CA MET A 171 3.79 29.19 8.57
C MET A 171 2.54 29.76 9.23
N ILE A 172 1.40 29.66 8.56
CA ILE A 172 0.09 29.71 9.21
C ILE A 172 -0.54 28.31 9.21
N SER A 173 -0.93 27.83 10.39
CA SER A 173 -1.49 26.48 10.60
C SER A 173 -3.00 26.58 10.87
N ILE A 174 -3.81 26.15 9.88
CA ILE A 174 -5.28 26.23 9.95
C ILE A 174 -5.83 24.92 10.52
N THR A 175 -6.17 24.94 11.81
CA THR A 175 -6.49 23.72 12.56
C THR A 175 -7.98 23.34 12.51
N ASN A 176 -8.89 24.33 12.62
CA ASN A 176 -10.34 24.11 12.72
C ASN A 176 -11.14 25.40 12.44
N MET A 177 -12.46 25.30 12.48
CA MET A 177 -13.37 26.41 12.24
C MET A 177 -13.22 27.56 13.26
N ASN A 178 -12.93 27.25 14.53
CA ASN A 178 -12.73 28.29 15.54
C ASN A 178 -11.49 29.13 15.23
N PHE A 179 -10.39 28.45 14.82
CA PHE A 179 -9.19 29.15 14.40
C PHE A 179 -9.48 30.09 13.21
N ILE A 180 -10.21 29.60 12.19
CA ILE A 180 -10.59 30.40 11.01
C ILE A 180 -11.34 31.67 11.44
N LYS A 181 -12.37 31.53 12.29
CA LYS A 181 -13.20 32.65 12.73
C LYS A 181 -12.47 33.67 13.60
N SER A 182 -11.51 33.22 14.41
CA SER A 182 -10.86 34.07 15.43
C SER A 182 -9.56 34.69 14.94
N ASN A 183 -8.84 34.05 14.01
CA ASN A 183 -7.47 34.46 13.66
C ASN A 183 -7.30 34.89 12.20
N LEU A 184 -8.25 34.56 11.31
CA LEU A 184 -8.15 34.99 9.93
C LEU A 184 -8.94 36.30 9.68
N PRO A 185 -8.43 37.19 8.80
CA PRO A 185 -9.17 38.40 8.41
C PRO A 185 -10.48 38.01 7.74
N LYS A 186 -11.56 38.69 8.09
CA LYS A 186 -12.86 38.48 7.48
C LYS A 186 -12.95 39.21 6.15
N PHE A 187 -13.59 38.58 5.17
CA PHE A 187 -13.89 39.23 3.91
C PHE A 187 -15.12 40.11 4.06
N ASP A 188 -15.00 41.40 3.76
CA ASP A 188 -16.07 42.40 3.85
C ASP A 188 -16.59 42.90 2.49
N GLY A 189 -16.09 42.28 1.40
CA GLY A 189 -16.43 42.67 0.01
C GLY A 189 -15.48 43.69 -0.62
N SER A 190 -14.64 44.34 0.17
CA SER A 190 -13.73 45.42 -0.30
C SER A 190 -12.25 45.15 -0.02
N ASN A 191 -11.91 44.39 1.03
CA ASN A 191 -10.56 44.20 1.52
C ASN A 191 -9.76 43.10 0.80
N HIS A 192 -9.96 42.95 -0.52
CA HIS A 192 -9.28 41.92 -1.34
C HIS A 192 -7.75 41.99 -1.23
N LYS A 193 -7.18 43.19 -1.25
CA LYS A 193 -5.74 43.38 -1.20
C LYS A 193 -5.18 43.00 0.15
N GLU A 194 -5.83 43.38 1.22
CA GLU A 194 -5.44 43.10 2.60
C GLU A 194 -5.40 41.59 2.86
N ILE A 195 -6.45 40.85 2.45
CA ILE A 195 -6.50 39.39 2.61
C ILE A 195 -5.41 38.71 1.80
N LYS A 196 -5.15 39.16 0.57
CA LYS A 196 -4.07 38.66 -0.26
C LYS A 196 -2.71 38.87 0.41
N GLU A 197 -2.40 40.07 0.83
CA GLU A 197 -1.15 40.43 1.52
C GLU A 197 -0.99 39.64 2.83
N TYR A 198 -2.08 39.40 3.56
CA TYR A 198 -2.06 38.60 4.77
C TYR A 198 -1.52 37.17 4.48
N PHE A 199 -2.09 36.48 3.49
CA PHE A 199 -1.60 35.12 3.16
C PHE A 199 -0.20 35.14 2.55
N GLU A 200 0.15 36.16 1.76
CA GLU A 200 1.47 36.32 1.15
C GLU A 200 2.58 36.69 2.16
N SER A 201 2.21 37.10 3.39
CA SER A 201 3.16 37.34 4.48
C SER A 201 3.76 36.02 5.05
N PHE A 202 3.16 34.87 4.70
CA PHE A 202 3.62 33.54 5.08
C PHE A 202 4.31 32.83 3.90
N ASP A 203 5.30 31.98 4.19
CA ASP A 203 5.91 31.12 3.19
C ASP A 203 4.98 29.96 2.79
N LEU A 204 4.14 29.51 3.74
CA LEU A 204 3.15 28.45 3.50
C LEU A 204 1.91 28.55 4.42
N VAL A 205 0.81 28.01 3.90
CA VAL A 205 -0.45 27.78 4.63
C VAL A 205 -0.60 26.27 4.81
N LEU A 206 -0.55 25.78 6.04
CA LEU A 206 -0.75 24.36 6.36
C LEU A 206 -2.21 24.12 6.75
N ILE A 207 -2.88 23.16 6.08
CA ILE A 207 -4.30 22.88 6.32
C ILE A 207 -4.59 21.38 6.24
N LYS A 208 -5.54 20.92 7.08
CA LYS A 208 -6.07 19.55 6.99
C LYS A 208 -7.05 19.42 5.83
N ASN A 209 -7.02 18.30 5.14
CA ASN A 209 -7.99 18.00 4.07
C ASN A 209 -9.46 18.15 4.56
N THR A 210 -9.74 17.81 5.81
CA THR A 210 -11.09 17.92 6.41
C THR A 210 -11.52 19.36 6.73
N THR A 211 -10.56 20.29 6.89
CA THR A 211 -10.82 21.70 7.20
C THR A 211 -10.83 22.55 5.93
N LEU A 212 -10.27 22.06 4.83
CA LEU A 212 -10.09 22.80 3.59
C LEU A 212 -11.40 23.35 3.02
N LYS A 213 -12.46 22.54 2.95
CA LYS A 213 -13.76 22.99 2.45
C LYS A 213 -14.32 24.14 3.30
N ILE A 214 -14.26 24.02 4.62
CA ILE A 214 -14.73 25.05 5.57
C ILE A 214 -13.96 26.35 5.39
N PHE A 215 -12.64 26.26 5.17
CA PHE A 215 -11.78 27.42 4.90
C PHE A 215 -12.17 28.13 3.60
N ILE A 216 -12.42 27.39 2.52
CA ILE A 216 -12.83 27.95 1.25
C ILE A 216 -14.23 28.58 1.35
N ASP A 217 -15.17 27.89 2.03
CA ASP A 217 -16.54 28.37 2.22
C ASP A 217 -16.59 29.65 3.08
N PHE A 218 -15.66 29.80 4.05
CA PHE A 218 -15.53 31.04 4.84
C PHE A 218 -15.21 32.25 3.98
N TYR A 219 -14.47 32.04 2.88
CA TYR A 219 -14.14 33.07 1.90
C TYR A 219 -14.96 32.96 0.61
N SER A 220 -16.20 32.47 0.66
CA SER A 220 -17.01 32.16 -0.53
C SER A 220 -17.20 33.34 -1.47
N GLY A 221 -17.26 34.58 -0.94
CA GLY A 221 -17.27 35.80 -1.71
C GLY A 221 -15.92 36.25 -2.29
N TYR A 222 -14.81 35.62 -1.85
CA TYR A 222 -13.46 35.98 -2.26
C TYR A 222 -12.85 34.90 -3.15
N HIS A 223 -13.09 35.02 -4.45
CA HIS A 223 -12.70 34.01 -5.43
C HIS A 223 -11.18 33.73 -5.50
N ILE A 224 -10.34 34.68 -5.11
CA ILE A 224 -8.87 34.56 -5.14
C ILE A 224 -8.38 33.46 -4.22
N ILE A 225 -9.07 33.17 -3.10
CA ILE A 225 -8.69 32.09 -2.17
C ILE A 225 -8.68 30.69 -2.82
N LYS A 226 -9.23 30.56 -4.01
CA LYS A 226 -9.16 29.36 -4.82
C LYS A 226 -7.93 29.28 -5.71
N ASN A 227 -7.16 30.37 -5.83
CA ASN A 227 -6.04 30.51 -6.77
C ASN A 227 -4.72 30.62 -6.00
N TRP A 228 -3.90 29.60 -6.06
CA TRP A 228 -2.63 29.50 -5.35
C TRP A 228 -1.47 29.36 -6.32
N LYS A 229 -0.33 29.94 -5.99
CA LYS A 229 0.87 29.77 -6.79
C LYS A 229 1.34 28.32 -6.79
N ARG A 230 1.36 27.69 -5.62
CA ARG A 230 1.72 26.28 -5.45
C ARG A 230 0.73 25.60 -4.52
N ILE A 231 0.32 24.39 -4.91
CA ILE A 231 -0.41 23.48 -4.02
C ILE A 231 0.42 22.23 -3.84
N MET A 232 0.57 21.80 -2.60
CA MET A 232 1.19 20.52 -2.24
C MET A 232 0.18 19.65 -1.51
N ILE A 233 0.02 18.39 -1.95
CA ILE A 233 -0.93 17.44 -1.35
C ILE A 233 -0.12 16.26 -0.83
N ASP A 234 0.00 16.13 0.50
CA ASP A 234 0.70 15.00 1.11
C ASP A 234 -0.23 13.80 1.27
N GLU A 235 0.35 12.59 1.16
CA GLU A 235 -0.37 11.30 1.05
C GLU A 235 -1.49 11.38 0.01
N ALA A 236 -1.13 11.89 -1.16
CA ALA A 236 -2.08 12.20 -2.23
C ALA A 236 -2.97 11.01 -2.60
N HIS A 237 -2.44 9.77 -2.56
CA HIS A 237 -3.18 8.54 -2.85
C HIS A 237 -4.40 8.31 -1.93
N ASP A 238 -4.40 8.89 -0.71
CA ASP A 238 -5.49 8.75 0.26
C ASP A 238 -6.50 9.90 0.23
N ILE A 239 -6.04 11.11 -0.07
CA ILE A 239 -6.88 12.30 0.13
C ILE A 239 -7.27 13.05 -1.13
N ILE A 240 -6.66 12.76 -2.28
CA ILE A 240 -6.88 13.53 -3.50
C ILE A 240 -8.34 13.57 -3.97
N ASN A 241 -9.09 12.47 -3.80
CA ASN A 241 -10.52 12.41 -4.11
C ASN A 241 -11.40 13.25 -3.17
N LYS A 242 -10.85 13.67 -2.03
CA LYS A 242 -11.55 14.47 -1.00
C LYS A 242 -11.25 15.96 -1.14
N ILE A 243 -10.41 16.34 -2.10
CA ILE A 243 -10.02 17.72 -2.34
C ILE A 243 -10.99 18.35 -3.35
N PRO A 244 -11.54 19.55 -3.06
CA PRO A 244 -12.44 20.24 -3.97
C PRO A 244 -11.79 20.51 -5.33
N SER A 245 -12.50 20.20 -6.41
CA SER A 245 -12.02 20.32 -7.81
C SER A 245 -11.83 21.74 -8.32
N TYR A 246 -12.25 22.75 -7.56
CA TYR A 246 -12.23 24.16 -7.97
C TYR A 246 -11.03 24.96 -7.43
N LEU A 247 -10.02 24.27 -6.88
CA LEU A 247 -8.74 24.90 -6.55
C LEU A 247 -7.87 25.01 -7.81
N ASN A 248 -7.34 26.20 -8.04
CA ASN A 248 -6.44 26.49 -9.14
C ASN A 248 -5.01 26.69 -8.64
N TYR A 249 -4.04 26.33 -9.45
CA TYR A 249 -2.62 26.39 -9.09
C TYR A 249 -1.77 26.71 -10.33
N TYR A 250 -0.62 27.34 -10.10
CA TYR A 250 0.42 27.36 -11.12
C TYR A 250 1.16 26.02 -11.16
N TYR A 251 1.52 25.51 -9.99
CA TYR A 251 2.18 24.21 -9.89
C TYR A 251 1.55 23.35 -8.79
N LEU A 252 1.30 22.08 -9.11
CA LEU A 252 0.77 21.09 -8.19
C LEU A 252 1.81 20.02 -7.90
N TRP A 253 2.10 19.81 -6.62
CA TRP A 253 2.92 18.68 -6.16
C TRP A 253 2.07 17.65 -5.43
N LEU A 254 2.14 16.42 -5.90
CA LEU A 254 1.58 15.26 -5.23
C LEU A 254 2.70 14.56 -4.47
N ILE A 255 2.56 14.43 -3.15
CA ILE A 255 3.58 13.81 -2.30
C ILE A 255 3.04 12.46 -1.86
N THR A 256 3.73 11.36 -2.24
CA THR A 256 3.31 10.00 -1.87
C THR A 256 4.43 9.00 -2.09
N GLY A 257 4.54 8.00 -1.20
CA GLY A 257 5.43 6.84 -1.39
C GLY A 257 4.83 5.73 -2.24
N THR A 258 3.52 5.77 -2.50
CA THR A 258 2.74 4.78 -3.26
C THR A 258 2.01 5.46 -4.42
N TYR A 259 2.77 6.10 -5.30
CA TYR A 259 2.19 6.86 -6.42
C TYR A 259 1.37 6.00 -7.39
N ASN A 260 1.68 4.70 -7.51
CA ASN A 260 0.89 3.78 -8.33
C ASN A 260 -0.58 3.71 -7.87
N ASP A 261 -0.84 3.85 -6.58
CA ASP A 261 -2.21 3.82 -6.02
C ASP A 261 -3.07 4.98 -6.51
N ILE A 262 -2.46 6.12 -6.84
CA ILE A 262 -3.18 7.26 -7.43
C ILE A 262 -3.81 6.87 -8.77
N PHE A 263 -3.14 5.98 -9.52
CA PHE A 263 -3.53 5.63 -10.88
C PHE A 263 -4.27 4.29 -10.98
N THR A 264 -4.11 3.40 -10.01
CA THR A 264 -4.77 2.08 -9.98
C THR A 264 -6.12 2.10 -9.28
N LYS A 265 -6.25 2.85 -8.19
CA LYS A 265 -7.54 3.02 -7.51
C LYS A 265 -8.49 3.87 -8.37
N THR A 266 -9.79 3.64 -8.22
CA THR A 266 -10.81 4.50 -8.83
C THR A 266 -10.65 5.92 -8.32
N CYS A 267 -9.89 6.72 -9.05
CA CYS A 267 -9.67 8.12 -8.75
C CYS A 267 -10.58 8.96 -9.64
N TYR A 268 -11.52 9.68 -9.04
CA TYR A 268 -12.45 10.58 -9.72
C TYR A 268 -12.00 12.05 -9.65
N SER A 269 -10.81 12.30 -9.12
CA SER A 269 -10.31 13.66 -8.97
C SER A 269 -9.98 14.26 -10.33
N HIS A 270 -10.55 15.43 -10.63
CA HIS A 270 -10.24 16.20 -11.84
C HIS A 270 -8.75 16.53 -12.00
N TYR A 271 -7.99 16.57 -10.90
CA TYR A 271 -6.55 16.81 -10.94
C TYR A 271 -5.76 15.68 -11.62
N ILE A 272 -6.33 14.47 -11.67
CA ILE A 272 -5.64 13.28 -12.16
C ILE A 272 -6.33 12.69 -13.39
N LEU A 273 -7.62 12.92 -13.60
CA LEU A 273 -8.35 12.35 -14.74
C LEU A 273 -7.66 12.64 -16.06
N GLY A 274 -7.24 13.90 -16.28
CA GLY A 274 -6.53 14.28 -17.49
C GLY A 274 -5.18 13.58 -17.64
N ILE A 275 -4.44 13.35 -16.54
CA ILE A 275 -3.17 12.62 -16.56
C ILE A 275 -3.42 11.14 -16.90
N LYS A 276 -4.47 10.53 -16.34
CA LYS A 276 -4.84 9.14 -16.63
C LYS A 276 -5.22 8.89 -18.08
N GLU A 277 -5.91 9.85 -18.69
CA GLU A 277 -6.35 9.74 -20.09
C GLU A 277 -5.18 9.88 -21.07
N LEU A 278 -4.14 10.61 -20.69
CA LEU A 278 -3.01 10.94 -21.56
C LEU A 278 -1.82 10.00 -21.42
N MET A 279 -1.66 9.39 -20.24
CA MET A 279 -0.46 8.63 -19.90
C MET A 279 -0.85 7.29 -19.29
N ASN A 280 -0.25 6.21 -19.79
CA ASN A 280 -0.32 4.94 -19.12
C ASN A 280 0.48 4.97 -17.78
N LYS A 281 0.34 3.95 -16.94
CA LYS A 281 0.98 3.89 -15.61
C LYS A 281 2.50 4.07 -15.66
N ASN A 282 3.12 3.69 -16.76
CA ASN A 282 4.56 3.71 -16.93
C ASN A 282 5.08 5.08 -17.39
N SER A 283 4.33 5.78 -18.25
CA SER A 283 4.71 7.11 -18.73
C SER A 283 4.62 8.20 -17.66
N ILE A 284 3.83 7.98 -16.61
CA ILE A 284 3.78 8.87 -15.44
C ILE A 284 5.12 8.93 -14.70
N ALA A 285 5.95 7.90 -14.82
CA ALA A 285 7.29 7.88 -14.20
C ALA A 285 8.12 9.12 -14.59
N SER A 286 7.87 9.71 -15.75
CA SER A 286 8.60 10.88 -16.23
C SER A 286 8.36 12.18 -15.43
N ILE A 287 7.18 12.35 -14.81
CA ILE A 287 6.88 13.51 -13.96
C ILE A 287 7.14 13.23 -12.47
N ILE A 288 7.71 12.08 -12.16
CA ILE A 288 8.04 11.68 -10.78
C ILE A 288 9.47 12.08 -10.46
N VAL A 289 9.63 12.80 -9.38
CA VAL A 289 10.94 13.03 -8.74
C VAL A 289 11.17 11.88 -7.78
N LYS A 290 12.03 10.95 -8.17
CA LYS A 290 12.32 9.73 -7.42
C LYS A 290 13.79 9.37 -7.58
N ASN A 291 14.38 8.87 -6.52
CA ASN A 291 15.77 8.42 -6.49
C ASN A 291 15.85 6.90 -6.59
N THR A 292 16.96 6.39 -7.14
CA THR A 292 17.27 4.96 -7.08
C THR A 292 17.39 4.51 -5.62
N ASN A 293 16.99 3.27 -5.35
CA ASN A 293 17.09 2.72 -3.99
C ASN A 293 18.54 2.69 -3.48
N GLU A 294 19.49 2.45 -4.37
CA GLU A 294 20.93 2.43 -4.07
C GLU A 294 21.42 3.83 -3.65
N PHE A 295 21.06 4.87 -4.40
CA PHE A 295 21.44 6.24 -4.06
C PHE A 295 20.86 6.69 -2.72
N ILE A 296 19.59 6.36 -2.45
CA ILE A 296 18.99 6.64 -1.15
C ILE A 296 19.73 5.90 -0.03
N LYS A 297 20.01 4.61 -0.23
CA LYS A 297 20.75 3.78 0.73
C LYS A 297 22.11 4.38 1.07
N ASN A 298 22.86 4.80 0.06
CA ASN A 298 24.16 5.42 0.23
C ASN A 298 24.09 6.82 0.86
N SER A 299 22.95 7.50 0.74
CA SER A 299 22.72 8.82 1.34
C SER A 299 22.40 8.77 2.83
N PHE A 300 21.97 7.62 3.34
CA PHE A 300 21.60 7.42 4.74
C PHE A 300 22.46 6.33 5.37
N ASP A 301 22.92 6.62 6.56
CA ASP A 301 23.59 5.65 7.42
C ASP A 301 22.55 4.90 8.28
N ILE A 302 21.56 4.28 7.63
CA ILE A 302 20.52 3.52 8.31
C ILE A 302 20.89 2.03 8.25
N PRO A 303 21.05 1.35 9.40
CA PRO A 303 21.33 -0.07 9.42
C PRO A 303 20.26 -0.87 8.68
N GLU A 304 20.67 -1.82 7.85
CA GLU A 304 19.73 -2.68 7.15
C GLU A 304 18.92 -3.53 8.13
N PRO A 305 17.61 -3.69 7.90
CA PRO A 305 16.77 -4.52 8.74
C PRO A 305 17.12 -6.01 8.55
N ILE A 306 16.89 -6.79 9.59
CA ILE A 306 17.02 -8.25 9.54
C ILE A 306 15.61 -8.83 9.37
N GLU A 307 15.33 -9.42 8.23
CA GLU A 307 14.02 -9.99 7.92
C GLU A 307 14.03 -11.51 8.14
N LYS A 308 13.00 -12.00 8.84
CA LYS A 308 12.80 -13.42 9.16
C LYS A 308 11.38 -13.83 8.83
N TYR A 309 11.22 -15.04 8.35
CA TYR A 309 9.94 -15.66 8.04
C TYR A 309 9.70 -16.83 8.99
N TYR A 310 8.48 -16.93 9.50
CA TYR A 310 8.06 -17.97 10.43
C TYR A 310 6.86 -18.69 9.84
N LEU A 311 7.05 -19.96 9.50
CA LEU A 311 5.94 -20.81 9.12
C LEU A 311 5.08 -21.12 10.34
N CYS A 312 3.78 -20.83 10.24
CA CYS A 312 2.82 -21.00 11.32
C CYS A 312 1.78 -22.07 10.97
N LYS A 313 1.28 -22.75 11.99
CA LYS A 313 0.27 -23.81 11.83
C LYS A 313 -1.13 -23.20 11.66
N LEU A 314 -1.78 -23.49 10.54
CA LEU A 314 -3.19 -23.20 10.32
C LEU A 314 -4.05 -24.29 11.00
N PRO A 315 -5.18 -23.94 11.65
CA PRO A 315 -6.13 -24.95 12.17
C PRO A 315 -6.63 -25.87 11.05
N THR A 316 -6.74 -27.17 11.36
CA THR A 316 -6.97 -28.23 10.37
C THR A 316 -8.24 -28.02 9.54
N ASN A 317 -9.34 -27.60 10.20
CA ASN A 317 -10.62 -27.37 9.52
C ASN A 317 -10.52 -26.28 8.44
N TYR A 318 -9.73 -25.23 8.69
CA TYR A 318 -9.49 -24.17 7.71
C TYR A 318 -8.57 -24.63 6.57
N HIS A 319 -7.61 -25.49 6.87
CA HIS A 319 -6.74 -26.07 5.84
C HIS A 319 -7.54 -26.91 4.83
N ILE A 320 -8.57 -27.67 5.27
CA ILE A 320 -9.45 -28.42 4.38
C ILE A 320 -10.32 -27.49 3.53
N ALA A 321 -10.84 -26.43 4.14
CA ALA A 321 -11.81 -25.53 3.52
C ALA A 321 -11.18 -24.52 2.55
N LYS A 322 -9.92 -24.12 2.76
CA LYS A 322 -9.27 -22.95 2.11
C LYS A 322 -9.35 -22.92 0.58
N MET A 323 -9.26 -24.09 -0.07
CA MET A 323 -9.30 -24.17 -1.55
C MET A 323 -10.65 -23.86 -2.16
N PHE A 324 -11.70 -23.86 -1.35
CA PHE A 324 -13.08 -23.58 -1.77
C PHE A 324 -13.55 -22.18 -1.37
N LEU A 325 -12.67 -21.40 -0.73
CA LEU A 325 -12.95 -20.07 -0.22
C LEU A 325 -12.60 -18.99 -1.23
N ASN A 326 -13.34 -17.90 -1.20
CA ASN A 326 -12.99 -16.71 -1.98
C ASN A 326 -11.83 -15.92 -1.34
N SER A 327 -11.23 -15.01 -2.09
CA SER A 327 -10.06 -14.23 -1.64
C SER A 327 -10.34 -13.39 -0.38
N SER A 328 -11.57 -12.86 -0.22
CA SER A 328 -11.94 -12.05 0.94
C SER A 328 -11.99 -12.89 2.23
N VAL A 329 -12.56 -14.09 2.17
CA VAL A 329 -12.59 -15.02 3.31
C VAL A 329 -11.20 -15.53 3.65
N LEU A 330 -10.37 -15.83 2.62
CA LEU A 330 -8.96 -16.23 2.83
C LEU A 330 -8.15 -15.13 3.51
N GLU A 331 -8.31 -13.87 3.12
CA GLU A 331 -7.62 -12.75 3.77
C GLU A 331 -7.98 -12.64 5.25
N LYS A 332 -9.23 -12.88 5.62
CA LYS A 332 -9.67 -12.91 7.02
C LYS A 332 -9.04 -14.07 7.79
N ILE A 333 -9.00 -15.26 7.20
CA ILE A 333 -8.36 -16.44 7.80
C ILE A 333 -6.86 -16.19 8.01
N ASN A 334 -6.17 -15.63 7.01
CA ASN A 334 -4.75 -15.31 7.10
C ASN A 334 -4.46 -14.28 8.19
N ALA A 335 -5.39 -13.35 8.41
CA ALA A 335 -5.33 -12.38 9.51
C ALA A 335 -5.82 -12.95 10.87
N ASN A 336 -6.14 -14.24 10.96
CA ASN A 336 -6.74 -14.88 12.14
C ASN A 336 -8.12 -14.32 12.55
N ASP A 337 -8.84 -13.64 11.65
CA ASP A 337 -10.24 -13.23 11.85
C ASP A 337 -11.19 -14.38 11.48
N PHE A 338 -11.11 -15.48 12.20
CA PHE A 338 -11.95 -16.65 11.95
C PHE A 338 -13.44 -16.34 12.11
N ALA A 339 -13.79 -15.52 13.09
CA ALA A 339 -15.16 -15.08 13.30
C ALA A 339 -15.71 -14.27 12.13
N GLY A 340 -14.90 -13.36 11.57
CA GLY A 340 -15.24 -12.60 10.37
C GLY A 340 -15.38 -13.47 9.12
N ALA A 341 -14.51 -14.48 8.97
CA ALA A 341 -14.58 -15.45 7.89
C ALA A 341 -15.89 -16.27 7.96
N ILE A 342 -16.25 -16.77 9.15
CA ILE A 342 -17.49 -17.53 9.39
C ILE A 342 -18.73 -16.66 9.09
N ARG A 343 -18.76 -15.41 9.55
CA ARG A 343 -19.88 -14.48 9.28
C ARG A 343 -20.05 -14.19 7.80
N GLU A 344 -18.95 -14.03 7.05
CA GLU A 344 -19.03 -13.80 5.60
C GLU A 344 -19.60 -15.02 4.85
N LEU A 345 -19.33 -16.22 5.34
CA LEU A 345 -19.94 -17.47 4.85
C LEU A 345 -21.39 -17.67 5.33
N GLY A 346 -21.97 -16.71 6.07
CA GLY A 346 -23.35 -16.77 6.56
C GLY A 346 -23.55 -17.59 7.84
N GLY A 347 -22.47 -17.89 8.56
CA GLY A 347 -22.50 -18.56 9.87
C GLY A 347 -22.95 -17.64 11.00
N LYS A 348 -23.70 -18.17 11.94
CA LYS A 348 -24.17 -17.45 13.15
C LYS A 348 -23.33 -17.76 14.40
N ASN A 349 -22.70 -18.91 14.45
CA ASN A 349 -21.88 -19.39 15.57
C ASN A 349 -20.40 -19.33 15.20
N GLU A 350 -19.59 -18.74 16.05
CA GLU A 350 -18.16 -18.45 15.82
C GLU A 350 -17.24 -19.63 16.20
N THR A 351 -17.70 -20.88 16.09
CA THR A 351 -16.89 -22.07 16.40
C THR A 351 -16.18 -22.62 15.15
N GLU A 352 -14.94 -23.06 15.30
CA GLU A 352 -14.09 -23.59 14.21
C GLU A 352 -14.72 -24.78 13.47
N ASP A 353 -15.59 -25.55 14.15
CA ASP A 353 -16.22 -26.76 13.61
C ASP A 353 -17.21 -26.49 12.46
N ASN A 354 -17.68 -25.25 12.32
CA ASN A 354 -18.73 -24.90 11.37
C ASN A 354 -18.23 -24.51 9.97
N ILE A 355 -16.93 -24.27 9.78
CA ILE A 355 -16.47 -23.74 8.48
C ILE A 355 -16.65 -24.73 7.33
N ILE A 356 -16.43 -26.01 7.56
CA ILE A 356 -16.61 -27.07 6.54
C ILE A 356 -18.10 -27.17 6.15
N GLU A 357 -18.98 -27.13 7.14
CA GLU A 357 -20.43 -27.14 6.90
C GLU A 357 -20.89 -25.91 6.13
N LEU A 358 -20.40 -24.73 6.49
CA LEU A 358 -20.71 -23.47 5.81
C LEU A 358 -20.23 -23.46 4.37
N VAL A 359 -19.01 -23.94 4.11
CA VAL A 359 -18.46 -24.08 2.75
C VAL A 359 -19.29 -25.06 1.93
N SER A 360 -19.65 -26.21 2.52
CA SER A 360 -20.53 -27.19 1.85
C SER A 360 -21.89 -26.60 1.49
N LYS A 361 -22.46 -25.80 2.40
CA LYS A 361 -23.75 -25.12 2.19
C LYS A 361 -23.64 -24.04 1.10
N ASP A 362 -22.55 -23.27 1.09
CA ASP A 362 -22.33 -22.24 0.08
C ASP A 362 -22.14 -22.85 -1.32
N LEU A 363 -21.34 -23.90 -1.43
CA LEU A 363 -21.17 -24.63 -2.70
C LEU A 363 -22.51 -25.18 -3.23
N LYS A 364 -23.34 -25.75 -2.36
CA LYS A 364 -24.69 -26.25 -2.73
C LYS A 364 -25.62 -25.11 -3.14
N ARG A 365 -25.53 -23.95 -2.47
CA ARG A 365 -26.31 -22.75 -2.83
C ARG A 365 -25.94 -22.23 -4.21
N ILE A 366 -24.63 -22.18 -4.53
CA ILE A 366 -24.17 -21.78 -5.86
C ILE A 366 -24.68 -22.76 -6.92
N LEU A 367 -24.62 -24.05 -6.67
CA LEU A 367 -25.16 -25.08 -7.57
C LEU A 367 -26.66 -24.87 -7.83
N PHE A 368 -27.45 -24.70 -6.78
CA PHE A 368 -28.88 -24.42 -6.87
C PHE A 368 -29.20 -23.18 -7.71
N ASN A 369 -28.44 -22.08 -7.51
CA ASN A 369 -28.60 -20.85 -8.30
C ASN A 369 -28.31 -21.09 -9.80
N LEU A 370 -27.29 -21.87 -10.13
CA LEU A 370 -26.97 -22.22 -11.52
C LEU A 370 -28.06 -23.08 -12.17
N GLU A 371 -28.66 -24.01 -11.41
CA GLU A 371 -29.77 -24.83 -11.87
C GLU A 371 -31.03 -23.98 -12.10
N MET A 372 -31.31 -23.01 -11.23
CA MET A 372 -32.39 -22.04 -11.40
C MET A 372 -32.17 -21.14 -12.61
N GLU A 373 -30.93 -20.65 -12.82
CA GLU A 373 -30.55 -19.85 -14.00
C GLU A 373 -30.77 -20.67 -15.29
N LYS A 374 -30.35 -21.93 -15.31
CA LYS A 374 -30.60 -22.85 -16.42
C LYS A 374 -32.12 -23.03 -16.70
N SER A 375 -32.90 -23.23 -15.64
CA SER A 375 -34.34 -23.35 -15.76
C SER A 375 -35.01 -22.08 -16.29
N TYR A 376 -34.54 -20.92 -15.85
CA TYR A 376 -35.02 -19.63 -16.31
C TYR A 376 -34.71 -19.42 -17.81
N ILE A 377 -33.47 -19.71 -18.28
CA ILE A 377 -33.13 -19.61 -19.71
C ILE A 377 -33.96 -20.57 -20.55
N ASN A 378 -34.25 -21.79 -20.07
CA ASN A 378 -35.10 -22.71 -20.76
C ASN A 378 -36.54 -22.18 -20.97
N SER A 379 -37.03 -21.34 -20.06
CA SER A 379 -38.37 -20.74 -20.13
C SER A 379 -38.43 -19.44 -20.95
N GLN A 380 -37.29 -18.88 -21.37
CA GLN A 380 -37.24 -17.67 -22.19
C GLN A 380 -37.54 -17.97 -23.67
N ASP A 381 -38.26 -17.07 -24.31
CA ASP A 381 -38.56 -17.09 -25.74
C ASP A 381 -37.44 -16.34 -26.49
N ILE A 382 -36.27 -17.01 -26.65
CA ILE A 382 -35.09 -16.52 -27.35
C ILE A 382 -34.71 -17.49 -28.48
N ASP A 383 -33.89 -17.04 -29.42
CA ASP A 383 -33.41 -17.87 -30.51
C ASP A 383 -32.77 -19.19 -30.03
N GLU A 384 -33.06 -20.30 -30.69
CA GLU A 384 -32.63 -21.65 -30.27
C GLU A 384 -31.09 -21.77 -30.21
N GLU A 385 -30.35 -21.19 -31.15
CA GLU A 385 -28.89 -21.24 -31.15
C GLU A 385 -28.30 -20.46 -29.97
N GLU A 386 -28.85 -19.28 -29.66
CA GLU A 386 -28.44 -18.48 -28.50
C GLU A 386 -28.77 -19.19 -27.19
N LYS A 387 -29.93 -19.85 -27.13
CA LYS A 387 -30.38 -20.63 -25.98
C LYS A 387 -29.45 -21.80 -25.70
N GLU A 388 -29.11 -22.57 -26.73
CA GLU A 388 -28.22 -23.72 -26.60
C GLU A 388 -26.81 -23.29 -26.15
N LEU A 389 -26.29 -22.19 -26.66
CA LEU A 389 -24.98 -21.66 -26.27
C LEU A 389 -24.96 -21.21 -24.79
N LYS A 390 -26.02 -20.53 -24.32
CA LYS A 390 -26.16 -20.14 -22.91
C LYS A 390 -26.29 -21.36 -21.98
N ILE A 391 -27.09 -22.35 -22.36
CA ILE A 391 -27.27 -23.58 -21.60
C ILE A 391 -25.97 -24.37 -21.50
N ASN A 392 -25.21 -24.49 -22.60
CA ASN A 392 -23.93 -25.17 -22.61
C ASN A 392 -22.94 -24.50 -21.65
N ASN A 393 -22.86 -23.16 -21.64
CA ASN A 393 -22.02 -22.42 -20.72
C ASN A 393 -22.41 -22.65 -19.23
N ILE A 394 -23.72 -22.74 -18.95
CA ILE A 394 -24.19 -23.03 -17.58
C ILE A 394 -23.91 -24.50 -17.21
N ASN A 395 -24.09 -25.45 -18.12
CA ASN A 395 -23.77 -26.85 -17.88
C ASN A 395 -22.30 -27.05 -17.47
N VAL A 396 -21.37 -26.36 -18.14
CA VAL A 396 -19.94 -26.39 -17.76
C VAL A 396 -19.74 -25.85 -16.34
N LYS A 397 -20.41 -24.76 -15.96
CA LYS A 397 -20.33 -24.21 -14.59
C LYS A 397 -20.92 -25.18 -13.56
N ILE A 398 -22.03 -25.84 -13.87
CA ILE A 398 -22.67 -26.85 -13.01
C ILE A 398 -21.71 -28.04 -12.81
N GLU A 399 -21.08 -28.54 -13.87
CA GLU A 399 -20.11 -29.64 -13.77
C GLU A 399 -18.91 -29.27 -12.90
N VAL A 400 -18.32 -28.07 -13.08
CA VAL A 400 -17.24 -27.58 -12.23
C VAL A 400 -17.68 -27.49 -10.77
N GLN A 401 -18.90 -27.04 -10.51
CA GLN A 401 -19.42 -26.91 -9.14
C GLN A 401 -19.69 -28.28 -8.49
N ASN A 402 -20.21 -29.23 -9.23
CA ASN A 402 -20.39 -30.61 -8.77
C ASN A 402 -19.04 -31.27 -8.43
N ASN A 403 -18.02 -31.05 -9.25
CA ASN A 403 -16.67 -31.55 -8.99
C ASN A 403 -16.10 -30.96 -7.69
N LYS A 404 -16.31 -29.66 -7.42
CA LYS A 404 -15.88 -29.04 -6.16
C LYS A 404 -16.57 -29.65 -4.94
N ILE A 405 -17.90 -29.90 -5.03
CA ILE A 405 -18.66 -30.52 -3.94
C ILE A 405 -18.15 -31.94 -3.68
N LYS A 406 -17.93 -32.71 -4.74
CA LYS A 406 -17.36 -34.07 -4.65
C LYS A 406 -15.97 -34.04 -4.00
N GLU A 407 -15.10 -33.17 -4.47
CA GLU A 407 -13.73 -33.01 -3.93
C GLU A 407 -13.73 -32.65 -2.44
N LEU A 408 -14.60 -31.72 -2.02
CA LEU A 408 -14.75 -31.38 -0.60
C LEU A 408 -15.22 -32.61 0.21
N THR A 409 -16.20 -33.37 -0.31
CA THR A 409 -16.75 -34.55 0.36
C THR A 409 -15.68 -35.65 0.51
N ASP A 410 -14.90 -35.90 -0.54
CA ASP A 410 -13.81 -36.87 -0.54
C ASP A 410 -12.72 -36.50 0.48
N ARG A 411 -12.40 -35.21 0.60
CA ARG A 411 -11.44 -34.69 1.60
C ARG A 411 -11.96 -34.87 3.03
N ILE A 412 -13.24 -34.56 3.29
CA ILE A 412 -13.85 -34.76 4.61
C ILE A 412 -13.85 -36.24 4.98
N SER A 413 -14.17 -37.13 4.03
CA SER A 413 -14.19 -38.58 4.25
C SER A 413 -12.78 -39.12 4.55
N SER A 414 -11.78 -38.71 3.77
CA SER A 414 -10.38 -39.08 4.01
C SER A 414 -9.89 -38.62 5.38
N PHE A 415 -10.41 -37.51 5.88
CA PHE A 415 -10.06 -37.00 7.20
C PHE A 415 -10.74 -37.77 8.35
N LYS A 416 -11.98 -38.26 8.11
CA LYS A 416 -12.74 -39.03 9.12
C LYS A 416 -12.29 -40.49 9.23
N GLU A 417 -11.77 -41.06 8.17
CA GLU A 417 -11.42 -42.49 8.12
C GLU A 417 -10.03 -42.83 8.69
N ASN A 418 -9.33 -41.99 9.32
CA ASN A 418 -8.01 -42.25 10.01
C ASN A 418 -7.19 -43.41 9.43
N SER A 419 -7.39 -43.75 8.15
CA SER A 419 -6.72 -44.85 7.46
C SER A 419 -5.84 -44.36 6.31
N CYS A 420 -4.68 -44.96 6.17
CA CYS A 420 -3.74 -44.68 5.12
C CYS A 420 -4.12 -45.40 3.83
N ALA A 421 -4.41 -44.70 2.75
CA ALA A 421 -4.77 -45.30 1.46
C ALA A 421 -3.63 -46.12 0.79
N ILE A 422 -2.39 -46.06 1.31
CA ILE A 422 -1.25 -46.83 0.79
C ILE A 422 -1.14 -48.18 1.49
N CYS A 423 -1.23 -48.22 2.84
CA CYS A 423 -1.12 -49.46 3.60
C CYS A 423 -2.46 -50.03 4.07
N MET A 424 -3.55 -49.29 3.92
CA MET A 424 -4.91 -49.62 4.38
C MET A 424 -5.03 -49.81 5.91
N ASP A 425 -4.02 -49.39 6.66
CA ASP A 425 -3.99 -49.44 8.12
C ASP A 425 -4.30 -48.04 8.72
N VAL A 426 -4.52 -48.01 10.04
CA VAL A 426 -4.64 -46.77 10.82
C VAL A 426 -3.40 -45.89 10.60
N LEU A 427 -3.61 -44.60 10.40
CA LEU A 427 -2.55 -43.64 10.13
C LEU A 427 -1.49 -43.63 11.24
N GLN A 428 -0.26 -44.00 10.88
CA GLN A 428 0.91 -43.91 11.75
C GLN A 428 1.77 -42.71 11.33
N ASN A 429 2.04 -41.81 12.28
CA ASN A 429 2.74 -40.55 11.99
C ASN A 429 2.13 -39.84 10.75
N PRO A 430 0.86 -39.45 10.81
CA PRO A 430 0.14 -39.00 9.64
C PRO A 430 0.81 -37.74 9.03
N VAL A 431 0.95 -37.77 7.72
CA VAL A 431 1.46 -36.68 6.90
C VAL A 431 0.36 -36.20 5.98
N LEU A 432 0.06 -34.91 6.05
CA LEU A 432 -0.90 -34.22 5.20
C LEU A 432 -0.18 -33.64 3.99
N LEU A 433 -0.65 -33.96 2.78
CA LEU A 433 -0.15 -33.38 1.53
C LEU A 433 -0.83 -32.03 1.24
N GLU A 434 -0.26 -31.23 0.34
CA GLU A 434 -0.86 -29.97 -0.17
C GLU A 434 -2.29 -30.17 -0.69
N CYS A 435 -2.59 -31.33 -1.26
CA CYS A 435 -3.91 -31.75 -1.71
C CYS A 435 -4.82 -32.27 -0.59
N THR A 436 -4.44 -32.12 0.67
CA THR A 436 -5.12 -32.55 1.90
C THR A 436 -5.36 -34.06 2.08
N HIS A 437 -4.82 -34.92 1.21
CA HIS A 437 -4.82 -36.34 1.44
C HIS A 437 -3.79 -36.72 2.50
N MET A 438 -4.19 -37.60 3.43
CA MET A 438 -3.35 -38.06 4.52
C MET A 438 -2.82 -39.46 4.27
N PHE A 439 -1.55 -39.67 4.64
CA PHE A 439 -0.89 -40.94 4.54
C PHE A 439 0.02 -41.14 5.76
N CYS A 440 0.37 -42.39 6.08
CA CYS A 440 1.46 -42.62 7.00
C CYS A 440 2.75 -41.98 6.46
N GLY A 441 3.53 -41.32 7.31
CA GLY A 441 4.77 -40.66 6.89
C GLY A 441 5.75 -41.65 6.20
N GLY A 442 5.86 -42.86 6.74
CA GLY A 442 6.67 -43.92 6.11
C GLY A 442 6.12 -44.43 4.78
N CYS A 443 4.78 -44.38 4.58
CA CYS A 443 4.16 -44.84 3.33
C CYS A 443 4.35 -43.82 2.21
N ILE A 444 4.11 -42.56 2.46
CA ILE A 444 4.27 -41.51 1.44
C ILE A 444 5.73 -41.30 1.08
N PHE A 445 6.66 -41.45 2.05
CA PHE A 445 8.08 -41.39 1.79
C PHE A 445 8.57 -42.56 0.91
N LYS A 446 8.08 -43.78 1.16
CA LYS A 446 8.35 -44.96 0.31
C LYS A 446 7.76 -44.78 -1.09
N TRP A 447 6.57 -44.24 -1.21
CA TRP A 447 5.90 -43.92 -2.49
C TRP A 447 6.74 -42.96 -3.34
N TYR A 448 7.23 -41.90 -2.73
CA TYR A 448 8.10 -40.92 -3.36
C TYR A 448 9.42 -41.54 -3.85
N ASN A 449 10.12 -42.25 -2.96
CA ASN A 449 11.45 -42.78 -3.26
C ASN A 449 11.42 -43.94 -4.29
N LYS A 450 10.36 -44.74 -4.33
CA LYS A 450 10.31 -45.91 -5.19
C LYS A 450 10.16 -45.57 -6.67
N ASN A 451 9.52 -44.48 -7.04
CA ASN A 451 9.16 -44.15 -8.41
C ASN A 451 9.59 -42.75 -8.84
N ASN A 452 10.28 -41.99 -8.00
CA ASN A 452 10.50 -40.55 -8.17
C ASN A 452 9.19 -39.80 -8.52
N ASN A 453 8.08 -40.31 -7.98
CA ASN A 453 6.72 -39.94 -8.35
C ASN A 453 6.23 -38.84 -7.41
N ARG A 454 6.25 -37.62 -7.92
CA ARG A 454 5.82 -36.43 -7.15
C ARG A 454 4.31 -36.26 -7.11
N ASN A 455 3.52 -37.28 -7.44
CA ASN A 455 2.08 -37.15 -7.48
C ASN A 455 1.42 -37.77 -6.24
N CYS A 456 0.36 -37.17 -5.76
CA CYS A 456 -0.46 -37.75 -4.70
C CYS A 456 -1.03 -39.09 -5.12
N PRO A 457 -0.92 -40.15 -4.29
CA PRO A 457 -1.48 -41.48 -4.60
C PRO A 457 -2.99 -41.47 -4.89
N ASN A 458 -3.77 -40.56 -4.25
CA ASN A 458 -5.22 -40.51 -4.38
C ASN A 458 -5.67 -39.64 -5.56
N CYS A 459 -5.27 -38.34 -5.60
CA CYS A 459 -5.79 -37.38 -6.57
C CYS A 459 -4.82 -37.05 -7.70
N ARG A 460 -3.60 -37.60 -7.69
CA ARG A 460 -2.55 -37.39 -8.70
C ARG A 460 -2.03 -35.93 -8.81
N MET A 461 -2.43 -35.03 -7.90
CA MET A 461 -1.89 -33.68 -7.83
C MET A 461 -0.39 -33.71 -7.62
N ILE A 462 0.35 -32.86 -8.35
CA ILE A 462 1.81 -32.76 -8.21
C ILE A 462 2.15 -32.15 -6.86
N ILE A 463 2.98 -32.82 -6.08
CA ILE A 463 3.51 -32.35 -4.80
C ILE A 463 4.75 -31.53 -5.13
N LYS A 464 4.68 -30.22 -4.93
CA LYS A 464 5.74 -29.29 -5.33
C LYS A 464 7.01 -29.46 -4.49
N ASP A 465 6.87 -29.68 -3.19
CA ASP A 465 8.00 -29.86 -2.28
C ASP A 465 7.72 -30.93 -1.21
N PHE A 466 8.50 -32.00 -1.24
CA PHE A 466 8.42 -33.09 -0.26
C PHE A 466 9.08 -32.74 1.08
N ASN A 467 9.88 -31.69 1.15
CA ASN A 467 10.50 -31.27 2.41
C ASN A 467 9.53 -30.48 3.30
N ASN A 468 8.43 -29.98 2.73
CA ASN A 468 7.40 -29.18 3.41
C ASN A 468 6.13 -29.98 3.78
N LEU A 469 6.21 -31.29 3.87
CA LEU A 469 5.09 -32.13 4.28
C LEU A 469 4.71 -31.86 5.74
N THR A 470 3.44 -31.54 5.99
CA THR A 470 2.94 -31.31 7.35
C THR A 470 2.74 -32.63 8.09
N ALA A 471 3.67 -32.99 8.98
CA ALA A 471 3.49 -34.12 9.88
C ALA A 471 2.47 -33.74 10.98
N ILE A 472 1.40 -34.53 11.10
CA ILE A 472 0.42 -34.38 12.19
C ILE A 472 0.97 -35.23 13.37
N VAL A 473 1.59 -34.57 14.32
CA VAL A 473 2.11 -35.26 15.53
C VAL A 473 1.02 -35.24 16.60
N GLU A 474 0.43 -36.41 16.89
CA GLU A 474 -0.27 -36.60 18.16
C GLU A 474 0.76 -36.56 19.30
N LYS A 475 0.51 -35.76 20.33
CA LYS A 475 1.34 -35.76 21.56
C LYS A 475 1.37 -37.15 22.17
N LYS A 476 2.43 -37.91 21.94
CA LYS A 476 2.90 -38.92 22.87
C LYS A 476 4.18 -38.40 23.50
N GLU A 477 4.13 -38.18 24.81
CA GLU A 477 5.30 -37.94 25.63
C GLU A 477 6.28 -39.11 25.40
N ASN A 478 7.42 -38.80 24.79
CA ASN A 478 8.61 -39.65 24.92
C ASN A 478 9.87 -38.81 24.74
N ASN A 479 10.70 -38.89 25.76
CA ASN A 479 12.02 -38.33 25.93
C ASN A 479 12.97 -38.72 24.78
N GLY A 480 13.68 -37.75 24.22
CA GLY A 480 14.86 -38.03 23.38
C GLY A 480 15.09 -37.01 22.28
N ILE A 481 15.79 -35.97 22.59
CA ILE A 481 16.70 -35.08 21.82
C ILE A 481 16.72 -35.33 20.31
N ASN A 482 16.04 -34.46 19.59
CA ASN A 482 16.41 -33.77 18.34
C ASN A 482 15.40 -32.66 18.10
N GLU A 483 15.80 -31.41 18.28
CA GLU A 483 14.97 -30.19 18.10
C GLU A 483 14.60 -30.05 16.60
N LYS A 484 13.55 -30.75 16.17
CA LYS A 484 12.74 -30.25 15.05
C LYS A 484 11.91 -29.09 15.60
N GLU A 485 12.14 -27.88 15.13
CA GLU A 485 11.34 -26.73 15.54
C GLU A 485 9.85 -27.05 15.31
N GLU A 486 9.10 -27.11 16.41
CA GLU A 486 7.65 -27.33 16.39
C GLU A 486 6.98 -26.15 15.68
N ILE A 487 6.19 -26.42 14.64
CA ILE A 487 5.42 -25.40 13.92
C ILE A 487 4.27 -24.95 14.84
N LEU A 488 4.38 -23.74 15.35
CA LEU A 488 3.44 -23.16 16.30
C LEU A 488 2.32 -22.37 15.58
N SER A 489 1.23 -22.06 16.28
CA SER A 489 0.24 -21.09 15.82
C SER A 489 0.85 -19.70 15.65
N LYS A 490 0.20 -18.78 14.92
CA LYS A 490 0.68 -17.39 14.78
C LYS A 490 0.80 -16.71 16.15
N GLU A 491 -0.14 -16.95 17.06
CA GLU A 491 -0.12 -16.40 18.41
C GLU A 491 1.02 -16.93 19.28
N ASP A 492 1.26 -18.24 19.22
CA ASP A 492 2.34 -18.86 20.01
C ASP A 492 3.71 -18.46 19.46
N THR A 493 3.83 -18.33 18.14
CA THR A 493 5.02 -17.80 17.47
C THR A 493 5.28 -16.34 17.87
N LEU A 494 4.25 -15.52 17.91
CA LEU A 494 4.32 -14.13 18.39
C LEU A 494 4.84 -14.08 19.83
N LEU A 495 4.28 -14.87 20.74
CA LEU A 495 4.74 -14.94 22.14
C LEU A 495 6.20 -15.43 22.24
N LYS A 496 6.58 -16.44 21.44
CA LYS A 496 7.96 -16.92 21.37
C LYS A 496 8.93 -15.81 20.94
N ILE A 497 8.56 -15.00 19.95
CA ILE A 497 9.36 -13.85 19.48
C ILE A 497 9.49 -12.79 20.58
N ILE A 498 8.39 -12.44 21.23
CA ILE A 498 8.38 -11.42 22.31
C ILE A 498 9.21 -11.86 23.52
N ASN A 499 9.13 -13.14 23.87
CA ASN A 499 9.88 -13.71 25.01
C ASN A 499 11.38 -13.84 24.71
N LYS A 500 11.77 -14.02 23.45
CA LYS A 500 13.19 -14.03 23.04
C LYS A 500 13.86 -12.67 23.17
N ASN A 501 13.10 -11.58 23.17
CA ASN A 501 13.60 -10.22 23.35
C ASN A 501 12.85 -9.49 24.48
N PRO A 502 13.18 -9.75 25.75
CA PRO A 502 12.48 -9.17 26.90
C PRO A 502 12.49 -7.65 26.92
N ASN A 503 13.55 -7.02 26.44
CA ASN A 503 13.72 -5.57 26.37
C ASN A 503 13.25 -4.98 25.03
N GLY A 504 12.69 -5.80 24.14
CA GLY A 504 12.22 -5.39 22.81
C GLY A 504 10.99 -4.48 22.90
N LYS A 505 10.90 -3.57 21.93
CA LYS A 505 9.76 -2.70 21.65
C LYS A 505 9.14 -3.15 20.34
N PHE A 506 7.93 -3.71 20.40
CA PHE A 506 7.31 -4.41 19.29
C PHE A 506 6.18 -3.62 18.65
N LEU A 507 6.17 -3.56 17.31
CA LEU A 507 5.05 -3.11 16.52
C LEU A 507 4.42 -4.32 15.84
N VAL A 508 3.15 -4.60 16.08
CA VAL A 508 2.43 -5.70 15.46
C VAL A 508 1.40 -5.15 14.48
N PHE A 509 1.56 -5.49 13.21
CA PHE A 509 0.71 -5.01 12.13
C PHE A 509 -0.26 -6.07 11.62
N THR A 510 -1.51 -5.66 11.39
CA THR A 510 -2.54 -6.42 10.67
C THR A 510 -3.40 -5.47 9.82
N LYS A 511 -4.10 -5.99 8.81
CA LYS A 511 -5.12 -5.25 8.05
C LYS A 511 -6.51 -5.31 8.68
N ILE A 512 -6.75 -6.28 9.57
CA ILE A 512 -8.08 -6.61 10.11
C ILE A 512 -8.05 -6.49 11.63
N ASP A 513 -8.90 -5.61 12.19
CA ASP A 513 -8.94 -5.35 13.64
C ASP A 513 -9.28 -6.60 14.46
N ASN A 514 -10.20 -7.44 13.98
CA ASN A 514 -10.60 -8.66 14.67
C ASN A 514 -9.48 -9.69 14.78
N GLY A 515 -8.48 -9.65 13.88
CA GLY A 515 -7.30 -10.50 13.98
C GLY A 515 -6.52 -10.33 15.28
N PHE A 516 -6.67 -9.18 15.94
CA PHE A 516 -6.04 -8.95 17.24
C PHE A 516 -6.74 -9.66 18.41
N GLU A 517 -8.02 -10.02 18.29
CA GLU A 517 -8.81 -10.58 19.41
C GLU A 517 -8.24 -11.91 19.89
N THR A 518 -7.77 -12.75 18.95
CA THR A 518 -7.24 -14.08 19.28
C THR A 518 -6.00 -14.02 20.15
N PHE A 519 -5.08 -13.08 19.89
CA PHE A 519 -3.86 -13.02 20.68
C PHE A 519 -3.86 -11.99 21.83
N LYS A 520 -4.83 -11.05 21.88
CA LYS A 520 -5.05 -10.20 23.07
C LYS A 520 -5.20 -11.03 24.34
N LYS A 521 -6.02 -12.08 24.26
CA LYS A 521 -6.22 -12.99 25.39
C LYS A 521 -4.89 -13.58 25.84
N LYS A 522 -4.08 -14.12 24.91
CA LYS A 522 -2.77 -14.70 25.22
C LYS A 522 -1.78 -13.67 25.79
N LEU A 523 -1.79 -12.43 25.30
CA LEU A 523 -0.95 -11.35 25.84
C LEU A 523 -1.36 -10.99 27.27
N ASN A 524 -2.67 -10.90 27.54
CA ASN A 524 -3.19 -10.65 28.88
C ASN A 524 -2.84 -11.79 29.85
N ASP A 525 -3.03 -13.04 29.43
CA ASP A 525 -2.69 -14.23 30.23
C ASP A 525 -1.17 -14.28 30.55
N ALA A 526 -0.35 -13.76 29.63
CA ALA A 526 1.10 -13.64 29.82
C ALA A 526 1.53 -12.37 30.57
N ASN A 527 0.61 -11.52 31.01
CA ASN A 527 0.86 -10.22 31.65
C ASN A 527 1.77 -9.29 30.82
N ILE A 528 1.64 -9.32 29.49
CA ILE A 528 2.42 -8.48 28.58
C ILE A 528 1.63 -7.21 28.27
N ASN A 529 2.21 -6.04 28.55
CA ASN A 529 1.57 -4.75 28.33
C ASN A 529 1.53 -4.38 26.83
N PHE A 530 0.35 -4.07 26.32
CA PHE A 530 0.13 -3.66 24.94
C PHE A 530 -0.93 -2.56 24.84
N GLU A 531 -0.86 -1.76 23.77
CA GLU A 531 -1.83 -0.71 23.48
C GLU A 531 -2.19 -0.69 21.98
N PHE A 532 -3.41 -0.18 21.67
CA PHE A 532 -3.83 0.04 20.29
C PHE A 532 -3.53 1.45 19.85
N LEU A 533 -2.97 1.59 18.64
CA LEU A 533 -2.77 2.90 18.05
C LEU A 533 -3.98 3.28 17.19
N LYS A 534 -5.08 3.65 17.86
CA LYS A 534 -6.32 4.11 17.21
C LYS A 534 -7.06 5.13 18.05
N GLY A 535 -7.97 5.90 17.44
CA GLY A 535 -8.81 6.88 18.15
C GLY A 535 -8.42 8.32 17.87
N THR A 536 -8.52 9.19 18.87
CA THR A 536 -8.20 10.61 18.70
C THR A 536 -6.70 10.85 18.57
N THR A 537 -6.30 11.93 17.91
CA THR A 537 -4.87 12.29 17.74
C THR A 537 -4.16 12.41 19.08
N SER A 538 -4.82 13.02 20.08
CA SER A 538 -4.26 13.15 21.44
C SER A 538 -4.02 11.79 22.08
N HIS A 539 -4.96 10.86 21.97
CA HIS A 539 -4.78 9.49 22.47
C HIS A 539 -3.62 8.77 21.80
N MET A 540 -3.55 8.84 20.44
CA MET A 540 -2.46 8.21 19.70
C MET A 540 -1.09 8.76 20.08
N LEU A 541 -0.97 10.07 20.29
CA LEU A 541 0.29 10.70 20.74
C LEU A 541 0.68 10.22 22.14
N ASN A 542 -0.28 10.09 23.05
CA ASN A 542 -0.01 9.56 24.40
C ASN A 542 0.46 8.10 24.35
N VAL A 543 -0.14 7.25 23.50
CA VAL A 543 0.29 5.87 23.32
C VAL A 543 1.73 5.81 22.80
N LEU A 544 2.05 6.65 21.79
CA LEU A 544 3.40 6.74 21.23
C LEU A 544 4.43 7.21 22.26
N ASP A 545 4.07 8.17 23.11
CA ASP A 545 4.95 8.66 24.17
C ASP A 545 5.20 7.59 25.24
N ARG A 546 4.17 6.88 25.69
CA ARG A 546 4.30 5.74 26.61
C ARG A 546 5.18 4.62 26.04
N PHE A 547 5.02 4.31 24.76
CA PHE A 547 5.87 3.34 24.06
C PHE A 547 7.32 3.80 23.97
N LYS A 548 7.54 5.07 23.63
CA LYS A 548 8.88 5.66 23.58
C LYS A 548 9.58 5.60 24.94
N ASN A 549 8.85 5.88 26.01
CA ASN A 549 9.36 5.86 27.39
C ASN A 549 9.43 4.45 27.99
N GLY A 550 9.02 3.40 27.26
CA GLY A 550 9.11 2.00 27.71
C GLY A 550 7.99 1.57 28.68
N LEU A 551 6.95 2.40 28.84
CA LEU A 551 5.78 2.06 29.64
C LEU A 551 4.84 1.08 28.95
N THR A 552 4.89 1.02 27.61
CA THR A 552 4.17 0.08 26.78
C THR A 552 5.17 -0.72 25.96
N LYS A 553 5.08 -2.06 25.97
CA LYS A 553 6.00 -2.96 25.27
C LYS A 553 5.59 -3.21 23.82
N ILE A 554 4.29 -3.29 23.57
CA ILE A 554 3.72 -3.67 22.27
C ILE A 554 2.71 -2.61 21.83
N ILE A 555 2.83 -2.15 20.60
CA ILE A 555 1.77 -1.40 19.93
C ILE A 555 1.14 -2.29 18.84
N LEU A 556 -0.19 -2.38 18.88
CA LEU A 556 -1.01 -3.05 17.88
C LEU A 556 -1.52 -2.00 16.88
N LEU A 557 -1.22 -2.21 15.58
CA LEU A 557 -1.53 -1.27 14.52
C LEU A 557 -2.29 -1.96 13.39
N ASN A 558 -3.44 -1.41 13.05
CA ASN A 558 -4.09 -1.75 11.80
C ASN A 558 -3.56 -0.80 10.70
N THR A 559 -3.07 -1.37 9.58
CA THR A 559 -2.50 -0.57 8.49
C THR A 559 -3.51 0.39 7.86
N GLN A 560 -4.80 0.09 7.91
CA GLN A 560 -5.87 0.95 7.39
C GLN A 560 -6.10 2.22 8.22
N TYR A 561 -5.88 2.16 9.55
CA TYR A 561 -6.14 3.27 10.48
C TYR A 561 -4.88 3.89 11.07
N ALA A 562 -3.78 3.16 11.04
CA ALA A 562 -2.51 3.65 11.57
C ALA A 562 -1.90 4.76 10.71
N GLY A 563 -2.75 5.61 10.16
CA GLY A 563 -2.52 6.79 9.35
C GLY A 563 -1.10 7.01 8.82
N SER A 564 -0.97 7.52 7.63
CA SER A 564 0.28 8.04 7.11
C SER A 564 0.96 8.99 8.13
N GLY A 565 2.27 9.01 8.20
CA GLY A 565 3.03 10.04 8.96
C GLY A 565 3.40 9.71 10.41
N ILE A 566 3.08 8.54 10.98
CA ILE A 566 3.54 8.18 12.33
C ILE A 566 4.98 7.67 12.27
N GLU A 567 5.87 8.23 13.11
CA GLU A 567 7.27 7.81 13.24
C GLU A 567 7.50 7.07 14.56
N ILE A 568 7.96 5.81 14.46
CA ILE A 568 8.20 4.94 15.62
C ILE A 568 9.61 4.32 15.50
N ASN A 569 10.62 5.16 15.34
CA ASN A 569 12.01 4.75 15.18
C ASN A 569 12.62 4.07 16.44
N CYS A 570 11.96 4.18 17.58
CA CYS A 570 12.36 3.52 18.83
C CYS A 570 11.96 2.03 18.90
N ALA A 571 11.15 1.53 17.95
CA ALA A 571 10.81 0.12 17.90
C ALA A 571 12.03 -0.74 17.57
N THR A 572 12.21 -1.88 18.22
CA THR A 572 13.30 -2.83 17.94
C THR A 572 12.87 -3.92 16.97
N ASP A 573 11.59 -4.25 16.98
CA ASP A 573 11.00 -5.36 16.25
C ASP A 573 9.68 -4.95 15.60
N VAL A 574 9.49 -5.36 14.36
CA VAL A 574 8.23 -5.23 13.59
C VAL A 574 7.72 -6.63 13.29
N ILE A 575 6.49 -6.92 13.65
CA ILE A 575 5.83 -8.18 13.39
C ILE A 575 4.72 -7.96 12.37
N ILE A 576 4.86 -8.61 11.22
CA ILE A 576 3.87 -8.66 10.15
C ILE A 576 3.04 -9.91 10.37
N PHE A 577 1.80 -9.73 10.85
CA PHE A 577 0.99 -10.85 11.35
C PHE A 577 0.42 -11.73 10.23
N HIS A 578 0.29 -11.18 9.02
CA HIS A 578 -0.10 -11.91 7.80
C HIS A 578 0.40 -11.17 6.56
N SER A 579 0.35 -11.80 5.39
CA SER A 579 0.73 -11.14 4.13
C SER A 579 -0.09 -9.88 3.87
N MET A 580 0.56 -8.77 3.60
CA MET A 580 -0.07 -7.44 3.46
C MET A 580 0.27 -6.76 2.13
N GLY A 581 0.98 -7.43 1.23
CA GLY A 581 1.36 -6.84 -0.06
C GLY A 581 2.09 -5.49 0.09
N LEU A 582 1.61 -4.47 -0.61
CA LEU A 582 2.20 -3.13 -0.58
C LEU A 582 2.17 -2.46 0.81
N ASP A 583 1.17 -2.77 1.63
CA ASP A 583 1.04 -2.20 2.98
C ASP A 583 2.18 -2.62 3.91
N LYS A 584 2.84 -3.76 3.65
CA LYS A 584 4.04 -4.21 4.37
C LYS A 584 5.15 -3.17 4.34
N GLN A 585 5.41 -2.57 3.18
CA GLN A 585 6.46 -1.55 3.06
C GLN A 585 6.12 -0.28 3.84
N GLN A 586 4.85 0.10 3.87
CA GLN A 586 4.40 1.23 4.69
C GLN A 586 4.54 0.92 6.19
N ALA A 587 4.16 -0.28 6.63
CA ALA A 587 4.31 -0.75 8.00
C ALA A 587 5.78 -0.70 8.45
N ILE A 588 6.69 -1.28 7.67
CA ILE A 588 8.14 -1.26 7.95
C ILE A 588 8.67 0.16 7.98
N GLY A 589 8.24 1.02 7.05
CA GLY A 589 8.64 2.42 6.96
C GLY A 589 8.22 3.29 8.17
N ARG A 590 7.38 2.78 9.08
CA ARG A 590 7.10 3.45 10.37
C ARG A 590 8.27 3.35 11.34
N ALA A 591 8.98 2.25 11.32
CA ALA A 591 10.11 1.95 12.20
C ALA A 591 11.47 2.17 11.51
N GLN A 592 11.60 1.83 10.23
CA GLN A 592 12.82 1.96 9.44
C GLN A 592 12.92 3.38 8.87
N ARG A 593 13.48 4.29 9.67
CA ARG A 593 13.54 5.71 9.34
C ARG A 593 14.89 6.35 9.67
N VAL A 594 15.09 7.53 9.11
CA VAL A 594 16.25 8.39 9.39
C VAL A 594 16.39 8.66 10.89
N GLY A 595 17.59 8.53 11.39
CA GLY A 595 17.90 8.67 12.83
C GLY A 595 17.89 7.34 13.59
N ARG A 596 17.62 6.22 12.92
CA ARG A 596 17.77 4.90 13.51
C ARG A 596 19.25 4.50 13.54
N THR A 597 19.74 4.08 14.70
CA THR A 597 21.12 3.67 14.94
C THR A 597 21.28 2.15 15.13
N SER A 598 20.18 1.44 15.44
CA SER A 598 20.17 -0.01 15.66
C SER A 598 19.48 -0.74 14.52
N LYS A 599 19.83 -2.00 14.25
CA LYS A 599 19.15 -2.85 13.27
C LYS A 599 17.70 -3.09 13.71
N LEU A 600 16.79 -3.08 12.74
CA LEU A 600 15.38 -3.45 12.93
C LEU A 600 15.22 -4.94 12.63
N ASN A 601 14.56 -5.68 13.53
CA ASN A 601 14.14 -7.04 13.23
C ASN A 601 12.73 -7.01 12.63
N ILE A 602 12.53 -7.67 11.50
CA ILE A 602 11.24 -7.83 10.85
C ILE A 602 10.88 -9.31 10.89
N HIS A 603 9.74 -9.61 11.51
CA HIS A 603 9.23 -10.96 11.69
C HIS A 603 7.95 -11.12 10.88
N ASN A 604 7.98 -11.95 9.84
CA ASN A 604 6.81 -12.26 9.02
C ASN A 604 6.20 -13.57 9.52
N LEU A 605 4.97 -13.54 10.01
CA LEU A 605 4.22 -14.73 10.38
C LEU A 605 3.37 -15.15 9.19
N CYS A 606 3.68 -16.30 8.61
CA CYS A 606 3.06 -16.76 7.38
C CYS A 606 2.44 -18.15 7.58
N TYR A 607 1.27 -18.36 7.00
CA TYR A 607 0.84 -19.72 6.67
C TYR A 607 1.55 -20.15 5.40
N GLU A 608 1.48 -21.45 5.08
CA GLU A 608 2.20 -22.05 3.96
C GLU A 608 1.94 -21.32 2.62
N ASP A 609 0.70 -20.94 2.38
CA ASP A 609 0.23 -20.24 1.18
C ASP A 609 0.56 -18.73 1.14
N GLU A 610 1.07 -18.16 2.22
CA GLU A 610 1.53 -16.78 2.31
C GLU A 610 3.04 -16.61 2.06
N MET A 611 3.77 -17.71 1.84
CA MET A 611 5.24 -17.72 1.69
C MET A 611 5.73 -17.52 0.25
N GLU A 612 4.88 -17.10 -0.70
CA GLU A 612 5.27 -16.78 -2.08
C GLU A 612 6.09 -15.49 -2.20
#